data_dbc5c7109bffc2a617e8ffffb69da260
#
_entry.id   dbc5c7109bffc2a617e8ffffb69da260
#
_cell.length_a   1.000
_cell.length_b   1.000
_cell.length_c   1.000
_cell.angle_alpha   90.00
_cell.angle_beta   90.00
_cell.angle_gamma   90.00
#
_symmetry.space_group_name_H-M   'P 1'
#
loop_
_entity.id
_entity.type
_entity.pdbx_description
1 polymer ?
#
loop_
_entity_poly.entity_id
_entity_poly.type
_entity_poly.pdbx_seq_one_letter_code
_entity_poly.pdbx_strand_id
1 'polypeptide(L)'
;MGKIPENMLPPKDLWPEYLIPEEFADTPDELNLTDFLLDRHVREGKGDNAAIKFMDQTVSYAQLQEMVNKFGNSLKDAGVESQDRVGIRLVNSIQAVVAIFAVEKIGAIPVPTSPLWSGEEVAFVANNAEMKLFIVNAPLMPPVEQAKPNFEFGTKVIVIGGNADEVKAAGNMVYEEMIEAGSADLEATMLKGDDIGIMLYTSGTTGMPKGCVHFVKPIVIETRLVNKHVYKMKPGDCLGGAAPVSFAAGFGTFTLMPFEGGAAISLIPKFTPPDMLDLIQKHKITILTGLPTGYRALMKFPKFKDYDTSSIRLYTSGGDALGSDTLSAWKKLTGLPIWEGLGGTEMLHLVTSNTMNSEPMPDSIGKALPGVEVRVVDPEWNDCEPDQVGSMVLKGPSGSLYWKPYEDNEKLIKSQKKGVVNGWNQMGEAVFMKENGNIFFVSREDDMIKSSGYRIGPAEVEEALEKHPDITEAGVVGVPDPDKGQITKAFLVLKEGVEGNDEFFEGVKEFLKEHVAIYKLPRAVEYKDELPRTPTGKLLRRHLRPPK
;
A
#
# COMPACT_ATOMS: atom_id res chain seq x y z
N MET A 1 16.07 -5.54 -21.31
CA MET A 1 15.32 -4.27 -21.45
C MET A 1 14.90 -4.11 -22.90
N GLY A 2 13.73 -4.67 -23.27
CA GLY A 2 13.38 -4.77 -24.71
C GLY A 2 12.74 -3.53 -25.32
N LYS A 3 11.89 -2.80 -24.64
CA LYS A 3 11.06 -1.71 -25.21
C LYS A 3 11.04 -0.44 -24.38
N ILE A 4 11.61 -0.42 -23.19
CA ILE A 4 11.61 0.79 -22.36
C ILE A 4 12.77 1.66 -22.79
N PRO A 5 12.52 2.90 -23.25
CA PRO A 5 13.59 3.81 -23.58
C PRO A 5 14.49 4.07 -22.36
N GLU A 6 15.82 4.07 -22.54
CA GLU A 6 16.78 4.28 -21.43
C GLU A 6 16.54 5.59 -20.66
N ASN A 7 15.93 6.59 -21.31
CA ASN A 7 15.63 7.87 -20.70
C ASN A 7 14.38 7.89 -19.79
N MET A 8 13.65 6.78 -19.68
CA MET A 8 12.46 6.67 -18.82
C MET A 8 12.79 6.32 -17.37
N LEU A 9 14.01 5.88 -17.11
CA LEU A 9 14.53 5.61 -15.78
C LEU A 9 15.66 6.59 -15.44
N PRO A 10 15.94 6.82 -14.15
CA PRO A 10 17.10 7.63 -13.75
C PRO A 10 18.41 6.96 -14.18
N PRO A 11 19.52 7.71 -14.29
CA PRO A 11 20.84 7.15 -14.50
C PRO A 11 21.18 6.05 -13.49
N LYS A 12 21.89 5.00 -13.90
CA LYS A 12 22.16 3.81 -13.08
C LYS A 12 22.96 4.11 -11.80
N ASP A 13 23.78 5.14 -11.79
CA ASP A 13 24.51 5.60 -10.60
C ASP A 13 23.61 6.19 -9.50
N LEU A 14 22.35 6.47 -9.84
CA LEU A 14 21.32 6.90 -8.88
C LEU A 14 20.37 5.76 -8.45
N TRP A 15 20.60 4.53 -8.91
CA TRP A 15 19.76 3.41 -8.53
C TRP A 15 20.06 2.95 -7.11
N PRO A 16 19.06 2.35 -6.42
CA PRO A 16 19.33 1.66 -5.15
C PRO A 16 20.24 0.46 -5.39
N GLU A 17 21.02 0.12 -4.39
CA GLU A 17 21.73 -1.14 -4.36
C GLU A 17 20.77 -2.24 -3.89
N TYR A 18 20.57 -3.25 -4.74
CA TYR A 18 19.68 -4.36 -4.44
C TYR A 18 20.44 -5.45 -3.69
N LEU A 19 19.84 -5.93 -2.59
CA LEU A 19 20.34 -7.09 -1.86
C LEU A 19 19.47 -8.31 -2.18
N ILE A 20 20.11 -9.36 -2.68
CA ILE A 20 19.45 -10.64 -2.93
C ILE A 20 19.84 -11.59 -1.79
N PRO A 21 18.90 -11.96 -0.89
CA PRO A 21 19.20 -12.91 0.16
C PRO A 21 19.68 -14.24 -0.42
N GLU A 22 20.74 -14.84 0.18
CA GLU A 22 21.33 -16.10 -0.30
C GLU A 22 20.29 -17.22 -0.44
N GLU A 23 19.31 -17.26 0.46
CA GLU A 23 18.21 -18.23 0.45
C GLU A 23 17.27 -18.12 -0.78
N PHE A 24 17.37 -17.04 -1.57
CA PHE A 24 16.60 -16.80 -2.80
C PHE A 24 17.49 -16.60 -4.03
N ALA A 25 18.78 -16.92 -3.92
CA ALA A 25 19.71 -16.82 -5.04
C ALA A 25 19.35 -17.77 -6.21
N ASP A 26 18.55 -18.79 -5.94
CA ASP A 26 18.00 -19.74 -6.91
C ASP A 26 16.87 -19.19 -7.79
N THR A 27 16.41 -17.95 -7.53
CA THR A 27 15.35 -17.32 -8.33
C THR A 27 15.82 -17.15 -9.77
N PRO A 28 15.09 -17.72 -10.77
CA PRO A 28 15.50 -17.68 -12.17
C PRO A 28 15.70 -16.25 -12.71
N ASP A 29 16.59 -16.11 -13.70
CA ASP A 29 16.83 -14.83 -14.40
C ASP A 29 15.78 -14.55 -15.50
N GLU A 30 15.06 -15.60 -15.93
CA GLU A 30 13.93 -15.47 -16.85
C GLU A 30 12.70 -16.08 -16.17
N LEU A 31 11.63 -15.33 -16.05
CA LEU A 31 10.40 -15.76 -15.40
C LEU A 31 9.20 -14.89 -15.80
N ASN A 32 8.01 -15.38 -15.51
CA ASN A 32 6.77 -14.61 -15.62
C ASN A 32 6.05 -14.64 -14.26
N LEU A 33 5.56 -13.49 -13.80
CA LEU A 33 4.93 -13.38 -12.47
C LEU A 33 3.68 -14.25 -12.38
N THR A 34 2.81 -14.24 -13.40
CA THR A 34 1.59 -15.04 -13.40
C THR A 34 1.89 -16.54 -13.49
N ASP A 35 2.89 -16.94 -14.28
CA ASP A 35 3.34 -18.33 -14.31
C ASP A 35 3.85 -18.78 -12.95
N PHE A 36 4.65 -17.97 -12.28
CA PHE A 36 5.19 -18.24 -10.96
C PHE A 36 4.10 -18.27 -9.87
N LEU A 37 3.13 -17.37 -9.92
CA LEU A 37 2.13 -17.19 -8.85
C LEU A 37 0.87 -18.04 -9.07
N LEU A 38 0.45 -18.28 -10.30
CA LEU A 38 -0.81 -18.93 -10.65
C LEU A 38 -0.61 -20.26 -11.39
N ASP A 39 0.02 -20.24 -12.57
CA ASP A 39 0.05 -21.40 -13.48
C ASP A 39 0.78 -22.60 -12.88
N ARG A 40 1.86 -22.37 -12.10
CA ARG A 40 2.59 -23.47 -11.44
C ARG A 40 1.69 -24.31 -10.54
N HIS A 41 0.74 -23.69 -9.83
CA HIS A 41 -0.16 -24.44 -8.94
C HIS A 41 -1.11 -25.34 -9.72
N VAL A 42 -1.56 -24.93 -10.89
CA VAL A 42 -2.37 -25.77 -11.77
C VAL A 42 -1.52 -26.92 -12.31
N ARG A 43 -0.29 -26.66 -12.78
CA ARG A 43 0.66 -27.71 -13.22
C ARG A 43 1.02 -28.70 -12.12
N GLU A 44 1.06 -28.26 -10.88
CA GLU A 44 1.32 -29.10 -9.70
C GLU A 44 0.08 -29.89 -9.22
N GLY A 45 -1.04 -29.86 -9.95
CA GLY A 45 -2.26 -30.59 -9.61
C GLY A 45 -3.08 -29.92 -8.48
N LYS A 46 -2.88 -28.65 -8.20
CA LYS A 46 -3.61 -27.86 -7.19
C LYS A 46 -4.71 -26.99 -7.81
N GLY A 47 -5.07 -27.24 -9.06
CA GLY A 47 -6.05 -26.42 -9.81
C GLY A 47 -7.42 -26.31 -9.16
N ASP A 48 -7.85 -27.34 -8.41
CA ASP A 48 -9.15 -27.34 -7.72
C ASP A 48 -9.16 -26.57 -6.39
N ASN A 49 -7.99 -26.15 -5.89
CA ASN A 49 -7.93 -25.36 -4.67
C ASN A 49 -8.58 -23.99 -4.90
N ALA A 50 -9.23 -23.45 -3.87
CA ALA A 50 -9.77 -22.09 -3.92
C ALA A 50 -8.63 -21.08 -4.08
N ALA A 51 -8.75 -20.17 -5.06
CA ALA A 51 -7.87 -19.04 -5.29
C ALA A 51 -8.51 -17.74 -4.79
N ILE A 52 -9.77 -17.50 -5.14
CA ILE A 52 -10.51 -16.28 -4.75
C ILE A 52 -11.85 -16.66 -4.14
N LYS A 53 -12.16 -16.04 -3.01
CA LYS A 53 -13.51 -16.03 -2.41
C LYS A 53 -14.04 -14.60 -2.44
N PHE A 54 -15.18 -14.41 -3.08
CA PHE A 54 -15.79 -13.11 -3.26
C PHE A 54 -17.31 -13.20 -3.11
N MET A 55 -17.86 -12.58 -2.08
CA MET A 55 -19.29 -12.67 -1.73
C MET A 55 -19.73 -14.15 -1.57
N ASP A 56 -20.57 -14.65 -2.49
CA ASP A 56 -21.04 -16.05 -2.51
C ASP A 56 -20.28 -16.94 -3.51
N GLN A 57 -19.30 -16.37 -4.20
CA GLN A 57 -18.54 -17.06 -5.24
C GLN A 57 -17.20 -17.57 -4.71
N THR A 58 -16.80 -18.72 -5.18
CA THR A 58 -15.44 -19.25 -5.03
C THR A 58 -14.89 -19.59 -6.41
N VAL A 59 -13.74 -19.04 -6.73
CA VAL A 59 -13.00 -19.30 -7.97
C VAL A 59 -11.79 -20.16 -7.62
N SER A 60 -11.63 -21.28 -8.29
CA SER A 60 -10.46 -22.14 -8.12
C SER A 60 -9.24 -21.61 -8.90
N TYR A 61 -8.04 -22.15 -8.62
CA TYR A 61 -6.83 -21.80 -9.36
C TYR A 61 -6.97 -22.09 -10.86
N ALA A 62 -7.57 -23.23 -11.24
CA ALA A 62 -7.81 -23.57 -12.64
C ALA A 62 -8.82 -22.61 -13.32
N GLN A 63 -9.90 -22.27 -12.63
CA GLN A 63 -10.87 -21.30 -13.15
C GLN A 63 -10.26 -19.90 -13.30
N LEU A 64 -9.44 -19.49 -12.32
CA LEU A 64 -8.74 -18.20 -12.40
C LEU A 64 -7.76 -18.19 -13.59
N GLN A 65 -7.00 -19.26 -13.78
CA GLN A 65 -6.10 -19.41 -14.93
C GLN A 65 -6.86 -19.30 -16.26
N GLU A 66 -8.01 -19.98 -16.39
CA GLU A 66 -8.84 -19.89 -17.60
C GLU A 66 -9.29 -18.44 -17.87
N MET A 67 -9.79 -17.73 -16.86
CA MET A 67 -10.19 -16.32 -16.97
C MET A 67 -9.02 -15.42 -17.36
N VAL A 68 -7.86 -15.64 -16.75
CA VAL A 68 -6.62 -14.90 -17.04
C VAL A 68 -6.16 -15.16 -18.47
N ASN A 69 -6.21 -16.41 -18.95
CA ASN A 69 -5.82 -16.77 -20.31
C ASN A 69 -6.73 -16.12 -21.34
N LYS A 70 -8.05 -16.19 -21.13
CA LYS A 70 -9.05 -15.59 -22.03
C LYS A 70 -8.83 -14.08 -22.12
N PHE A 71 -8.68 -13.41 -20.99
CA PHE A 71 -8.49 -11.95 -21.01
C PHE A 71 -7.11 -11.56 -21.55
N GLY A 72 -6.06 -12.33 -21.25
CA GLY A 72 -4.73 -12.10 -21.79
C GLY A 72 -4.67 -12.19 -23.32
N ASN A 73 -5.36 -13.19 -23.93
CA ASN A 73 -5.48 -13.27 -25.38
C ASN A 73 -6.24 -12.06 -25.95
N SER A 74 -7.35 -11.67 -25.32
CA SER A 74 -8.11 -10.49 -25.75
C SER A 74 -7.33 -9.18 -25.64
N LEU A 75 -6.43 -9.05 -24.65
CA LEU A 75 -5.52 -7.92 -24.56
C LEU A 75 -4.50 -7.90 -25.71
N LYS A 76 -3.97 -9.06 -26.10
CA LYS A 76 -3.09 -9.19 -27.28
C LYS A 76 -3.84 -8.80 -28.56
N ASP A 77 -5.08 -9.27 -28.74
CA ASP A 77 -5.94 -8.90 -29.88
C ASP A 77 -6.28 -7.40 -29.90
N ALA A 78 -6.37 -6.76 -28.74
CA ALA A 78 -6.51 -5.30 -28.61
C ALA A 78 -5.21 -4.53 -28.93
N GLY A 79 -4.09 -5.23 -29.16
CA GLY A 79 -2.81 -4.69 -29.57
C GLY A 79 -1.90 -4.36 -28.38
N VAL A 80 -2.11 -4.96 -27.21
CA VAL A 80 -1.17 -4.88 -26.07
C VAL A 80 -0.01 -5.83 -26.30
N GLU A 81 1.19 -5.32 -26.18
CA GLU A 81 2.44 -6.08 -26.33
C GLU A 81 3.22 -6.12 -25.00
N SER A 82 4.22 -6.99 -24.94
CA SER A 82 5.13 -7.06 -23.78
C SER A 82 5.75 -5.69 -23.48
N GLN A 83 5.81 -5.34 -22.18
CA GLN A 83 6.28 -4.07 -21.63
C GLN A 83 5.43 -2.84 -21.97
N ASP A 84 4.25 -3.00 -22.61
CA ASP A 84 3.23 -1.95 -22.64
C ASP A 84 2.63 -1.73 -21.25
N ARG A 85 2.29 -0.49 -20.92
CA ARG A 85 1.68 -0.13 -19.63
C ARG A 85 0.16 -0.17 -19.77
N VAL A 86 -0.48 -0.93 -18.86
CA VAL A 86 -1.93 -1.10 -18.83
C VAL A 86 -2.48 -0.56 -17.51
N GLY A 87 -3.22 0.53 -17.57
CA GLY A 87 -3.89 1.13 -16.42
C GLY A 87 -5.01 0.24 -15.88
N ILE A 88 -5.11 0.09 -14.56
CA ILE A 88 -6.12 -0.73 -13.90
C ILE A 88 -6.81 0.09 -12.82
N ARG A 89 -8.05 0.56 -13.09
CA ARG A 89 -8.89 1.36 -12.20
C ARG A 89 -10.08 0.56 -11.73
N LEU A 90 -9.84 -0.37 -10.82
CA LEU A 90 -10.84 -1.31 -10.35
C LEU A 90 -10.92 -1.30 -8.82
N VAL A 91 -12.12 -1.57 -8.29
CA VAL A 91 -12.28 -1.93 -6.89
C VAL A 91 -11.83 -3.38 -6.68
N ASN A 92 -11.59 -3.77 -5.42
CA ASN A 92 -11.30 -5.16 -5.06
C ASN A 92 -12.41 -6.08 -5.58
N SER A 93 -12.09 -6.92 -6.55
CA SER A 93 -13.02 -7.81 -7.23
C SER A 93 -12.26 -8.96 -7.92
N ILE A 94 -12.97 -9.99 -8.36
CA ILE A 94 -12.38 -11.07 -9.17
C ILE A 94 -11.74 -10.47 -10.42
N GLN A 95 -12.42 -9.54 -11.09
CA GLN A 95 -11.95 -8.90 -12.32
C GLN A 95 -10.65 -8.11 -12.11
N ALA A 96 -10.45 -7.52 -10.93
CA ALA A 96 -9.21 -6.81 -10.63
C ALA A 96 -8.00 -7.76 -10.60
N VAL A 97 -8.15 -8.93 -9.99
CA VAL A 97 -7.11 -9.96 -9.95
C VAL A 97 -6.87 -10.57 -11.34
N VAL A 98 -7.96 -10.88 -12.07
CA VAL A 98 -7.87 -11.36 -13.46
C VAL A 98 -7.14 -10.36 -14.34
N ALA A 99 -7.47 -9.06 -14.25
CA ALA A 99 -6.83 -8.02 -15.06
C ALA A 99 -5.33 -7.91 -14.77
N ILE A 100 -4.93 -7.92 -13.49
CA ILE A 100 -3.52 -7.85 -13.10
C ILE A 100 -2.76 -9.05 -13.66
N PHE A 101 -3.22 -10.27 -13.39
CA PHE A 101 -2.55 -11.47 -13.87
C PHE A 101 -2.56 -11.62 -15.40
N ALA A 102 -3.63 -11.20 -16.08
CA ALA A 102 -3.67 -11.24 -17.54
C ALA A 102 -2.64 -10.29 -18.17
N VAL A 103 -2.50 -9.08 -17.62
CA VAL A 103 -1.49 -8.11 -18.06
C VAL A 103 -0.08 -8.64 -17.80
N GLU A 104 0.20 -9.18 -16.61
CA GLU A 104 1.50 -9.78 -16.27
C GLU A 104 1.80 -10.99 -17.14
N LYS A 105 0.80 -11.85 -17.42
CA LYS A 105 0.99 -13.08 -18.18
C LYS A 105 1.48 -12.82 -19.61
N ILE A 106 1.00 -11.78 -20.25
CA ILE A 106 1.45 -11.37 -21.60
C ILE A 106 2.73 -10.53 -21.58
N GLY A 107 3.36 -10.37 -20.40
CA GLY A 107 4.58 -9.60 -20.21
C GLY A 107 4.39 -8.07 -20.24
N ALA A 108 3.16 -7.58 -20.21
CA ALA A 108 2.84 -6.17 -20.07
C ALA A 108 2.95 -5.73 -18.61
N ILE A 109 2.97 -4.42 -18.37
CA ILE A 109 3.17 -3.81 -17.06
C ILE A 109 1.82 -3.35 -16.50
N PRO A 110 1.29 -3.97 -15.43
CA PRO A 110 0.11 -3.46 -14.76
C PRO A 110 0.43 -2.13 -14.05
N VAL A 111 -0.49 -1.16 -14.19
CA VAL A 111 -0.42 0.15 -13.54
C VAL A 111 -1.71 0.35 -12.75
N PRO A 112 -1.81 -0.23 -11.55
CA PRO A 112 -2.97 -0.02 -10.68
C PRO A 112 -3.13 1.45 -10.31
N THR A 113 -4.35 1.98 -10.45
CA THR A 113 -4.66 3.38 -10.24
C THR A 113 -5.77 3.56 -9.21
N SER A 114 -5.65 4.60 -8.38
CA SER A 114 -6.64 4.86 -7.34
C SER A 114 -8.04 5.12 -7.91
N PRO A 115 -9.09 4.44 -7.40
CA PRO A 115 -10.48 4.74 -7.75
C PRO A 115 -10.93 6.16 -7.41
N LEU A 116 -10.18 6.89 -6.57
CA LEU A 116 -10.54 8.21 -6.08
C LEU A 116 -9.84 9.36 -6.82
N TRP A 117 -8.97 9.07 -7.78
CA TRP A 117 -8.32 10.13 -8.56
C TRP A 117 -9.32 10.90 -9.42
N SER A 118 -9.11 12.20 -9.49
CA SER A 118 -9.82 13.13 -10.36
C SER A 118 -9.49 12.88 -11.84
N GLY A 119 -10.24 13.50 -12.75
CA GLY A 119 -9.94 13.43 -14.19
C GLY A 119 -8.55 13.96 -14.54
N GLU A 120 -8.08 15.01 -13.86
CA GLU A 120 -6.74 15.57 -14.06
C GLU A 120 -5.65 14.57 -13.64
N GLU A 121 -5.78 13.94 -12.47
CA GLU A 121 -4.82 12.93 -12.01
C GLU A 121 -4.84 11.68 -12.91
N VAL A 122 -6.01 11.28 -13.41
CA VAL A 122 -6.14 10.17 -14.37
C VAL A 122 -5.42 10.50 -15.68
N ALA A 123 -5.65 11.70 -16.24
CA ALA A 123 -4.97 12.14 -17.47
C ALA A 123 -3.45 12.20 -17.26
N PHE A 124 -3.01 12.79 -16.15
CA PHE A 124 -1.59 12.85 -15.81
C PHE A 124 -0.96 11.47 -15.76
N VAL A 125 -1.55 10.52 -15.02
CA VAL A 125 -0.95 9.19 -14.85
C VAL A 125 -1.00 8.40 -16.15
N ALA A 126 -2.07 8.50 -16.95
CA ALA A 126 -2.17 7.84 -18.24
C ALA A 126 -1.05 8.31 -19.20
N ASN A 127 -0.78 9.61 -19.24
CA ASN A 127 0.26 10.18 -20.07
C ASN A 127 1.66 9.93 -19.50
N ASN A 128 1.85 10.09 -18.19
CA ASN A 128 3.14 9.84 -17.54
C ASN A 128 3.59 8.37 -17.72
N ALA A 129 2.67 7.41 -17.55
CA ALA A 129 2.95 6.00 -17.80
C ALA A 129 2.98 5.64 -19.29
N GLU A 130 2.57 6.54 -20.19
CA GLU A 130 2.36 6.24 -21.62
C GLU A 130 1.48 5.00 -21.78
N MET A 131 0.31 5.03 -21.15
CA MET A 131 -0.59 3.87 -21.12
C MET A 131 -1.12 3.51 -22.50
N LYS A 132 -0.96 2.27 -22.90
CA LYS A 132 -1.54 1.71 -24.11
C LYS A 132 -3.03 1.48 -23.98
N LEU A 133 -3.45 1.07 -22.79
CA LEU A 133 -4.81 0.66 -22.51
C LEU A 133 -5.18 0.95 -21.05
N PHE A 134 -6.47 1.20 -20.78
CA PHE A 134 -6.99 1.46 -19.45
C PHE A 134 -8.22 0.61 -19.15
N ILE A 135 -8.20 -0.19 -18.09
CA ILE A 135 -9.29 -1.08 -17.66
C ILE A 135 -10.01 -0.43 -16.49
N VAL A 136 -11.32 -0.25 -16.58
CA VAL A 136 -12.10 0.56 -15.65
C VAL A 136 -13.45 -0.08 -15.32
N ASN A 137 -13.88 -0.07 -14.04
CA ASN A 137 -15.26 -0.39 -13.69
C ASN A 137 -16.21 0.73 -14.19
N ALA A 138 -17.37 0.37 -14.71
CA ALA A 138 -18.36 1.33 -15.21
C ALA A 138 -18.70 2.47 -14.22
N PRO A 139 -18.91 2.23 -12.91
CA PRO A 139 -19.15 3.31 -11.95
C PRO A 139 -17.95 4.27 -11.76
N LEU A 140 -16.73 3.89 -12.16
CA LEU A 140 -15.53 4.70 -12.05
C LEU A 140 -15.17 5.44 -13.34
N MET A 141 -16.03 5.37 -14.37
CA MET A 141 -15.81 6.00 -15.68
C MET A 141 -15.85 7.54 -15.68
N PRO A 142 -16.67 8.25 -14.88
CA PRO A 142 -16.79 9.70 -15.04
C PRO A 142 -15.46 10.47 -15.03
N PRO A 143 -14.50 10.24 -14.12
CA PRO A 143 -13.17 10.88 -14.18
C PRO A 143 -12.37 10.47 -15.43
N VAL A 144 -12.55 9.24 -15.94
CA VAL A 144 -11.86 8.76 -17.13
C VAL A 144 -12.40 9.46 -18.38
N GLU A 145 -13.73 9.63 -18.48
CA GLU A 145 -14.33 10.40 -19.58
C GLU A 145 -13.86 11.86 -19.60
N GLN A 146 -13.67 12.47 -18.43
CA GLN A 146 -13.06 13.81 -18.32
C GLN A 146 -11.59 13.83 -18.77
N ALA A 147 -10.86 12.74 -18.51
CA ALA A 147 -9.45 12.62 -18.85
C ALA A 147 -9.20 12.32 -20.34
N LYS A 148 -10.07 11.54 -21.00
CA LYS A 148 -9.90 11.07 -22.39
C LYS A 148 -9.48 12.13 -23.41
N PRO A 149 -10.05 13.34 -23.44
CA PRO A 149 -9.61 14.37 -24.39
C PRO A 149 -8.14 14.76 -24.26
N ASN A 150 -7.54 14.47 -23.10
CA ASN A 150 -6.15 14.80 -22.76
C ASN A 150 -5.22 13.58 -22.87
N PHE A 151 -5.68 12.42 -23.34
CA PHE A 151 -4.81 11.26 -23.55
C PHE A 151 -3.94 11.45 -24.79
N GLU A 152 -2.62 11.45 -24.59
CA GLU A 152 -1.65 11.77 -25.65
C GLU A 152 -1.16 10.54 -26.43
N PHE A 153 -1.25 9.36 -25.81
CA PHE A 153 -0.72 8.11 -26.38
C PHE A 153 -1.78 7.21 -27.01
N GLY A 154 -2.95 7.75 -27.32
CA GLY A 154 -4.04 6.98 -27.95
C GLY A 154 -4.57 5.86 -27.06
N THR A 155 -4.57 6.08 -25.76
CA THR A 155 -4.99 5.12 -24.73
C THR A 155 -6.42 4.64 -24.98
N LYS A 156 -6.59 3.36 -25.27
CA LYS A 156 -7.89 2.71 -25.41
C LYS A 156 -8.48 2.39 -24.04
N VAL A 157 -9.80 2.27 -23.92
CA VAL A 157 -10.48 1.96 -22.66
C VAL A 157 -11.30 0.69 -22.75
N ILE A 158 -11.12 -0.22 -21.79
CA ILE A 158 -11.97 -1.38 -21.56
C ILE A 158 -12.83 -1.09 -20.33
N VAL A 159 -14.14 -1.30 -20.46
CA VAL A 159 -15.10 -1.09 -19.37
C VAL A 159 -15.62 -2.43 -18.88
N ILE A 160 -15.58 -2.61 -17.55
CA ILE A 160 -16.13 -3.76 -16.86
C ILE A 160 -17.50 -3.39 -16.30
N GLY A 161 -18.55 -4.14 -16.69
CA GLY A 161 -19.94 -3.87 -16.31
C GLY A 161 -20.57 -2.72 -17.11
N GLY A 162 -21.81 -2.39 -16.77
CA GLY A 162 -22.58 -1.38 -17.49
C GLY A 162 -23.34 -1.96 -18.69
N ASN A 163 -23.98 -1.08 -19.45
CA ASN A 163 -24.69 -1.46 -20.66
C ASN A 163 -23.71 -1.53 -21.85
N ALA A 164 -23.61 -2.70 -22.49
CA ALA A 164 -22.65 -2.96 -23.57
C ALA A 164 -22.81 -2.00 -24.77
N ASP A 165 -24.04 -1.68 -25.15
CA ASP A 165 -24.31 -0.79 -26.29
C ASP A 165 -23.90 0.65 -25.99
N GLU A 166 -24.12 1.12 -24.74
CA GLU A 166 -23.68 2.45 -24.29
C GLU A 166 -22.15 2.52 -24.23
N VAL A 167 -21.50 1.47 -23.71
CA VAL A 167 -20.02 1.37 -23.64
C VAL A 167 -19.43 1.47 -25.06
N LYS A 168 -19.98 0.73 -26.03
CA LYS A 168 -19.52 0.77 -27.44
C LYS A 168 -19.82 2.10 -28.11
N ALA A 169 -21.02 2.68 -27.87
CA ALA A 169 -21.36 3.98 -28.41
C ALA A 169 -20.42 5.11 -27.93
N ALA A 170 -19.84 4.96 -26.72
CA ALA A 170 -18.79 5.85 -26.18
C ALA A 170 -17.37 5.53 -26.71
N GLY A 171 -17.24 4.59 -27.68
CA GLY A 171 -15.97 4.20 -28.28
C GLY A 171 -15.07 3.34 -27.37
N ASN A 172 -15.66 2.68 -26.37
CA ASN A 172 -14.94 1.81 -25.43
C ASN A 172 -15.16 0.32 -25.79
N MET A 173 -14.27 -0.54 -25.28
CA MET A 173 -14.37 -1.99 -25.39
C MET A 173 -15.11 -2.58 -24.17
N VAL A 174 -15.85 -3.65 -24.38
CA VAL A 174 -16.67 -4.33 -23.36
C VAL A 174 -15.90 -5.55 -22.85
N TYR A 175 -15.56 -5.55 -21.58
CA TYR A 175 -14.79 -6.64 -20.95
C TYR A 175 -15.48 -8.01 -21.08
N GLU A 176 -16.79 -8.06 -20.86
CA GLU A 176 -17.57 -9.31 -20.89
C GLU A 176 -17.52 -9.98 -22.26
N GLU A 177 -17.60 -9.20 -23.34
CA GLU A 177 -17.46 -9.70 -24.71
C GLU A 177 -16.03 -10.17 -25.00
N MET A 178 -15.03 -9.46 -24.48
CA MET A 178 -13.62 -9.83 -24.64
C MET A 178 -13.30 -11.16 -23.94
N ILE A 179 -13.79 -11.37 -22.72
CA ILE A 179 -13.61 -12.64 -21.98
C ILE A 179 -14.32 -13.80 -22.70
N GLU A 180 -15.51 -13.57 -23.25
CA GLU A 180 -16.26 -14.60 -23.96
C GLU A 180 -15.57 -15.01 -25.27
N ALA A 181 -15.01 -14.04 -25.99
CA ALA A 181 -14.31 -14.29 -27.27
C ALA A 181 -12.89 -14.86 -27.10
N GLY A 182 -12.26 -14.62 -25.96
CA GLY A 182 -10.86 -14.99 -25.73
C GLY A 182 -10.62 -16.50 -25.64
N SER A 183 -9.51 -16.97 -26.22
CA SER A 183 -9.03 -18.35 -26.06
C SER A 183 -8.57 -18.62 -24.63
N ALA A 184 -8.89 -19.80 -24.12
CA ALA A 184 -8.39 -20.29 -22.82
C ALA A 184 -6.95 -20.82 -22.88
N ASP A 185 -6.35 -20.92 -24.07
CA ASP A 185 -4.97 -21.35 -24.27
C ASP A 185 -4.05 -20.15 -24.43
N LEU A 186 -3.19 -19.91 -23.46
CA LEU A 186 -2.24 -18.79 -23.42
C LEU A 186 -0.97 -19.20 -22.69
N GLU A 187 0.14 -19.22 -23.41
CA GLU A 187 1.45 -19.36 -22.82
C GLU A 187 1.93 -18.03 -22.21
N ALA A 188 2.57 -18.10 -21.06
CA ALA A 188 3.13 -16.94 -20.40
C ALA A 188 4.34 -16.39 -21.17
N THR A 189 4.39 -15.09 -21.37
CA THR A 189 5.55 -14.41 -21.96
C THR A 189 6.66 -14.30 -20.92
N MET A 190 7.77 -15.03 -21.12
CA MET A 190 8.90 -14.98 -20.21
C MET A 190 9.62 -13.62 -20.32
N LEU A 191 9.96 -13.06 -19.18
CA LEU A 191 10.63 -11.77 -19.02
C LEU A 191 12.01 -11.99 -18.37
N LYS A 192 12.94 -11.09 -18.63
CA LYS A 192 14.20 -11.04 -17.88
C LYS A 192 13.93 -10.51 -16.47
N GLY A 193 14.75 -10.93 -15.52
CA GLY A 193 14.60 -10.50 -14.14
C GLY A 193 14.73 -8.98 -13.91
N ASP A 194 15.37 -8.27 -14.85
CA ASP A 194 15.52 -6.81 -14.88
C ASP A 194 14.52 -6.10 -15.83
N ASP A 195 13.55 -6.81 -16.40
CA ASP A 195 12.38 -6.18 -17.02
C ASP A 195 11.41 -5.68 -15.94
N ILE A 196 10.63 -4.62 -16.26
CA ILE A 196 9.66 -4.07 -15.30
C ILE A 196 8.46 -5.01 -15.18
N GLY A 197 8.16 -5.44 -13.95
CA GLY A 197 7.02 -6.28 -13.64
C GLY A 197 5.77 -5.51 -13.24
N ILE A 198 5.94 -4.35 -12.56
CA ILE A 198 4.82 -3.51 -12.09
C ILE A 198 5.25 -2.06 -11.99
N MET A 199 4.30 -1.14 -12.17
CA MET A 199 4.44 0.28 -11.87
C MET A 199 3.35 0.71 -10.89
N LEU A 200 3.75 1.17 -9.71
CA LEU A 200 2.86 1.67 -8.66
C LEU A 200 3.01 3.18 -8.49
N TYR A 201 1.90 3.88 -8.39
CA TYR A 201 1.94 5.32 -8.16
C TYR A 201 1.78 5.67 -6.68
N THR A 202 2.71 6.48 -6.16
CA THR A 202 2.63 7.01 -4.80
C THR A 202 1.84 8.33 -4.81
N SER A 203 1.05 8.57 -3.76
CA SER A 203 0.53 9.90 -3.50
C SER A 203 1.68 10.79 -3.03
N GLY A 204 2.33 11.49 -3.94
CA GLY A 204 3.41 12.41 -3.59
C GLY A 204 2.96 13.44 -2.56
N THR A 205 3.77 13.67 -1.51
CA THR A 205 3.50 14.68 -0.48
C THR A 205 3.52 16.11 -1.04
N THR A 206 3.98 16.31 -2.26
CA THR A 206 4.30 17.62 -2.85
C THR A 206 3.73 17.86 -4.24
N GLY A 207 2.72 17.10 -4.70
CA GLY A 207 2.16 17.31 -6.05
C GLY A 207 1.54 16.06 -6.68
N MET A 208 1.63 15.96 -8.00
CA MET A 208 1.10 14.84 -8.78
C MET A 208 1.74 13.50 -8.38
N PRO A 209 1.01 12.37 -8.55
CA PRO A 209 1.53 11.05 -8.22
C PRO A 209 2.85 10.73 -8.93
N LYS A 210 3.74 9.97 -8.27
CA LYS A 210 5.01 9.52 -8.84
C LYS A 210 4.93 8.03 -9.12
N GLY A 211 5.28 7.61 -10.35
CA GLY A 211 5.42 6.21 -10.70
C GLY A 211 6.70 5.63 -10.08
N CYS A 212 6.57 4.51 -9.36
CA CYS A 212 7.65 3.71 -8.86
C CYS A 212 7.60 2.36 -9.56
N VAL A 213 8.71 1.92 -10.16
CA VAL A 213 8.78 0.67 -10.89
C VAL A 213 9.52 -0.39 -10.11
N HIS A 214 9.09 -1.65 -10.29
CA HIS A 214 9.72 -2.81 -9.70
C HIS A 214 10.02 -3.84 -10.78
N PHE A 215 11.20 -4.43 -10.71
CA PHE A 215 11.64 -5.46 -11.64
C PHE A 215 11.08 -6.83 -11.28
N VAL A 216 10.91 -7.69 -12.27
CA VAL A 216 10.28 -9.01 -12.14
C VAL A 216 10.96 -9.88 -11.09
N LYS A 217 12.29 -10.03 -11.14
CA LYS A 217 13.04 -10.87 -10.17
C LYS A 217 12.98 -10.33 -8.73
N PRO A 218 13.21 -9.03 -8.47
CA PRO A 218 12.95 -8.40 -7.19
C PRO A 218 11.54 -8.64 -6.63
N ILE A 219 10.49 -8.57 -7.45
CA ILE A 219 9.12 -8.83 -7.01
C ILE A 219 8.97 -10.26 -6.48
N VAL A 220 9.52 -11.25 -7.19
CA VAL A 220 9.46 -12.66 -6.75
C VAL A 220 10.23 -12.85 -5.44
N ILE A 221 11.42 -12.27 -5.32
CA ILE A 221 12.23 -12.38 -4.11
C ILE A 221 11.54 -11.76 -2.92
N GLU A 222 11.01 -10.54 -3.06
CA GLU A 222 10.26 -9.85 -2.01
C GLU A 222 9.02 -10.63 -1.60
N THR A 223 8.29 -11.19 -2.57
CA THR A 223 7.11 -12.02 -2.33
C THR A 223 7.45 -13.27 -1.50
N ARG A 224 8.51 -13.99 -1.88
CA ARG A 224 9.01 -15.18 -1.14
C ARG A 224 9.49 -14.80 0.25
N LEU A 225 10.22 -13.68 0.37
CA LEU A 225 10.75 -13.16 1.63
C LEU A 225 9.63 -12.88 2.64
N VAL A 226 8.66 -12.07 2.22
CA VAL A 226 7.53 -11.68 3.09
C VAL A 226 6.67 -12.89 3.42
N ASN A 227 6.39 -13.77 2.46
CA ASN A 227 5.62 -14.96 2.74
C ASN A 227 6.33 -15.88 3.73
N LYS A 228 7.62 -16.17 3.52
CA LYS A 228 8.41 -17.07 4.38
C LYS A 228 8.53 -16.56 5.82
N HIS A 229 8.75 -15.28 6.02
CA HIS A 229 9.10 -14.73 7.34
C HIS A 229 7.93 -14.08 8.06
N VAL A 230 6.92 -13.57 7.34
CA VAL A 230 5.78 -12.88 7.94
C VAL A 230 4.51 -13.74 7.91
N TYR A 231 3.99 -14.02 6.73
CA TYR A 231 2.67 -14.66 6.60
C TYR A 231 2.70 -16.17 6.76
N LYS A 232 3.74 -16.84 6.31
CA LYS A 232 3.90 -18.31 6.31
C LYS A 232 2.68 -19.00 5.73
N MET A 233 2.23 -18.50 4.58
CA MET A 233 1.05 -18.98 3.90
C MET A 233 1.29 -20.35 3.27
N LYS A 234 0.23 -21.15 3.23
CA LYS A 234 0.22 -22.51 2.68
C LYS A 234 -1.15 -22.81 2.08
N PRO A 235 -1.27 -23.86 1.26
CA PRO A 235 -2.57 -24.34 0.77
C PRO A 235 -3.53 -24.56 1.94
N GLY A 236 -4.78 -24.08 1.78
CA GLY A 236 -5.80 -24.09 2.81
C GLY A 236 -5.90 -22.81 3.63
N ASP A 237 -4.88 -21.93 3.62
CA ASP A 237 -5.02 -20.59 4.17
C ASP A 237 -5.93 -19.72 3.30
N CYS A 238 -6.54 -18.73 3.93
CA CYS A 238 -7.33 -17.68 3.27
C CYS A 238 -6.94 -16.33 3.87
N LEU A 239 -6.42 -15.43 3.03
CA LEU A 239 -6.06 -14.09 3.45
C LEU A 239 -7.20 -13.13 3.16
N GLY A 240 -7.63 -12.36 4.16
CA GLY A 240 -8.63 -11.31 4.05
C GLY A 240 -8.11 -9.95 4.47
N GLY A 241 -8.80 -8.92 4.02
CA GLY A 241 -8.49 -7.53 4.36
C GLY A 241 -9.18 -6.56 3.42
N ALA A 242 -9.01 -5.27 3.66
CA ALA A 242 -9.70 -4.23 2.92
C ALA A 242 -8.77 -3.27 2.16
N ALA A 243 -7.47 -3.54 2.15
CA ALA A 243 -6.53 -2.70 1.41
C ALA A 243 -6.86 -2.73 -0.09
N PRO A 244 -6.99 -1.57 -0.77
CA PRO A 244 -7.27 -1.57 -2.20
C PRO A 244 -6.09 -2.14 -3.01
N VAL A 245 -6.37 -2.99 -3.99
CA VAL A 245 -5.35 -3.56 -4.91
C VAL A 245 -4.61 -2.50 -5.72
N SER A 246 -5.13 -1.28 -5.77
CA SER A 246 -4.51 -0.14 -6.43
C SER A 246 -3.33 0.49 -5.67
N PHE A 247 -3.01 0.01 -4.47
CA PHE A 247 -1.88 0.46 -3.67
C PHE A 247 -0.96 -0.71 -3.33
N ALA A 248 0.33 -0.44 -3.11
CA ALA A 248 1.34 -1.47 -2.84
C ALA A 248 0.92 -2.49 -1.77
N ALA A 249 0.35 -2.02 -0.65
CA ALA A 249 -0.13 -2.90 0.41
C ALA A 249 -1.20 -3.88 -0.08
N GLY A 250 -2.25 -3.39 -0.77
CA GLY A 250 -3.33 -4.24 -1.30
C GLY A 250 -2.87 -5.08 -2.48
N PHE A 251 -2.00 -4.54 -3.33
CA PHE A 251 -1.40 -5.30 -4.42
C PHE A 251 -0.66 -6.53 -3.89
N GLY A 252 0.32 -6.34 -3.01
CA GLY A 252 1.06 -7.46 -2.42
C GLY A 252 0.16 -8.44 -1.66
N THR A 253 -0.78 -7.90 -0.87
CA THR A 253 -1.72 -8.70 -0.08
C THR A 253 -2.64 -9.57 -0.94
N PHE A 254 -3.12 -9.12 -2.09
CA PHE A 254 -4.15 -9.81 -2.85
C PHE A 254 -3.68 -10.37 -4.20
N THR A 255 -2.44 -10.11 -4.62
CA THR A 255 -1.93 -10.64 -5.89
C THR A 255 -0.60 -11.35 -5.79
N LEU A 256 0.18 -11.14 -4.72
CA LEU A 256 1.52 -11.72 -4.60
C LEU A 256 1.57 -12.83 -3.53
N MET A 257 1.57 -12.45 -2.25
CA MET A 257 1.87 -13.35 -1.12
C MET A 257 0.95 -14.58 -1.03
N PRO A 258 -0.39 -14.47 -1.18
CA PRO A 258 -1.26 -15.64 -1.11
C PRO A 258 -1.00 -16.63 -2.24
N PHE A 259 -0.79 -16.13 -3.45
CA PHE A 259 -0.54 -16.96 -4.63
C PHE A 259 0.85 -17.60 -4.59
N GLU A 260 1.84 -16.97 -3.98
CA GLU A 260 3.13 -17.63 -3.72
C GLU A 260 2.94 -18.84 -2.79
N GLY A 261 2.13 -18.73 -1.75
CA GLY A 261 1.84 -19.82 -0.80
C GLY A 261 0.80 -20.84 -1.27
N GLY A 262 0.16 -20.66 -2.43
CA GLY A 262 -0.97 -21.50 -2.88
C GLY A 262 -2.22 -21.36 -2.00
N ALA A 263 -2.41 -20.21 -1.36
CA ALA A 263 -3.53 -19.87 -0.49
C ALA A 263 -4.66 -19.17 -1.26
N ALA A 264 -5.83 -19.04 -0.62
CA ALA A 264 -6.94 -18.26 -1.15
C ALA A 264 -6.88 -16.81 -0.67
N ILE A 265 -7.55 -15.93 -1.39
CA ILE A 265 -7.87 -14.56 -0.94
C ILE A 265 -9.38 -14.41 -0.71
N SER A 266 -9.75 -13.56 0.25
CA SER A 266 -11.11 -13.10 0.48
C SER A 266 -11.19 -11.60 0.23
N LEU A 267 -11.89 -11.21 -0.84
CA LEU A 267 -11.98 -9.83 -1.28
C LEU A 267 -13.24 -9.16 -0.74
N ILE A 268 -13.11 -7.88 -0.39
CA ILE A 268 -14.20 -7.00 -0.03
C ILE A 268 -14.12 -5.71 -0.84
N PRO A 269 -15.18 -5.30 -1.56
CA PRO A 269 -15.16 -4.07 -2.37
C PRO A 269 -15.09 -2.80 -1.52
N LYS A 270 -15.76 -2.81 -0.35
CA LYS A 270 -15.81 -1.71 0.59
C LYS A 270 -15.85 -2.26 2.01
N PHE A 271 -14.96 -1.74 2.86
CA PHE A 271 -14.90 -2.15 4.25
C PHE A 271 -16.09 -1.59 5.06
N THR A 272 -16.79 -2.51 5.74
CA THR A 272 -17.60 -2.21 6.92
C THR A 272 -17.33 -3.28 7.97
N PRO A 273 -17.44 -2.99 9.30
CA PRO A 273 -17.21 -4.00 10.32
C PRO A 273 -18.09 -5.25 10.18
N PRO A 274 -19.43 -5.14 9.97
CA PRO A 274 -20.26 -6.33 9.81
C PRO A 274 -19.88 -7.16 8.59
N ASP A 275 -19.67 -6.53 7.41
CA ASP A 275 -19.33 -7.26 6.20
C ASP A 275 -17.99 -7.99 6.34
N MET A 276 -16.99 -7.36 6.96
CA MET A 276 -15.70 -8.01 7.22
C MET A 276 -15.85 -9.22 8.15
N LEU A 277 -16.63 -9.09 9.22
CA LEU A 277 -16.87 -10.19 10.15
C LEU A 277 -17.66 -11.33 9.51
N ASP A 278 -18.66 -11.03 8.67
CA ASP A 278 -19.37 -12.01 7.86
C ASP A 278 -18.42 -12.79 6.95
N LEU A 279 -17.50 -12.09 6.27
CA LEU A 279 -16.51 -12.75 5.41
C LEU A 279 -15.51 -13.60 6.20
N ILE A 280 -15.05 -13.13 7.36
CA ILE A 280 -14.18 -13.92 8.24
C ILE A 280 -14.84 -15.26 8.55
N GLN A 281 -16.08 -15.24 9.01
CA GLN A 281 -16.81 -16.44 9.37
C GLN A 281 -17.14 -17.33 8.16
N LYS A 282 -17.63 -16.73 7.07
CA LYS A 282 -18.08 -17.43 5.87
C LYS A 282 -16.93 -18.04 5.07
N HIS A 283 -15.90 -17.25 4.82
CA HIS A 283 -14.76 -17.68 4.01
C HIS A 283 -13.70 -18.43 4.82
N LYS A 284 -13.86 -18.50 6.16
CA LYS A 284 -12.88 -19.08 7.08
C LYS A 284 -11.51 -18.43 6.87
N ILE A 285 -11.48 -17.09 6.95
CA ILE A 285 -10.25 -16.32 6.81
C ILE A 285 -9.27 -16.76 7.91
N THR A 286 -8.03 -17.09 7.54
CA THR A 286 -6.99 -17.54 8.47
C THR A 286 -5.97 -16.45 8.77
N ILE A 287 -5.85 -15.46 7.89
CA ILE A 287 -4.97 -14.30 8.04
C ILE A 287 -5.80 -13.05 7.74
N LEU A 288 -5.85 -12.12 8.68
CA LEU A 288 -6.47 -10.82 8.47
C LEU A 288 -5.40 -9.74 8.48
N THR A 289 -5.29 -9.00 7.37
CA THR A 289 -4.45 -7.82 7.28
C THR A 289 -5.30 -6.56 7.23
N GLY A 290 -4.85 -5.51 7.90
CA GLY A 290 -5.63 -4.27 7.96
C GLY A 290 -4.82 -3.07 8.43
N LEU A 291 -5.43 -1.91 8.27
CA LEU A 291 -4.94 -0.67 8.86
C LEU A 291 -5.38 -0.57 10.33
N PRO A 292 -4.69 0.17 11.19
CA PRO A 292 -5.10 0.41 12.57
C PRO A 292 -6.53 0.92 12.70
N THR A 293 -6.97 1.79 11.79
CA THR A 293 -8.35 2.32 11.75
C THR A 293 -9.40 1.21 11.55
N GLY A 294 -9.10 0.21 10.72
CA GLY A 294 -9.98 -0.95 10.49
C GLY A 294 -10.12 -1.79 11.76
N TYR A 295 -9.03 -2.07 12.45
CA TYR A 295 -9.06 -2.80 13.74
C TYR A 295 -9.82 -2.04 14.81
N ARG A 296 -9.62 -0.71 14.94
CA ARG A 296 -10.38 0.13 15.87
C ARG A 296 -11.87 0.12 15.55
N ALA A 297 -12.26 0.15 14.27
CA ALA A 297 -13.65 0.06 13.84
C ALA A 297 -14.27 -1.30 14.21
N LEU A 298 -13.55 -2.40 14.00
CA LEU A 298 -13.98 -3.73 14.41
C LEU A 298 -14.16 -3.84 15.94
N MET A 299 -13.23 -3.30 16.74
CA MET A 299 -13.34 -3.28 18.22
C MET A 299 -14.53 -2.47 18.72
N LYS A 300 -14.84 -1.36 18.05
CA LYS A 300 -15.99 -0.51 18.41
C LYS A 300 -17.34 -1.12 17.98
N PHE A 301 -17.34 -2.15 17.14
CA PHE A 301 -18.59 -2.76 16.66
C PHE A 301 -19.27 -3.60 17.77
N PRO A 302 -20.49 -3.25 18.23
CA PRO A 302 -21.08 -3.84 19.43
C PRO A 302 -21.31 -5.35 19.33
N LYS A 303 -21.52 -5.85 18.11
CA LYS A 303 -21.82 -7.27 17.84
C LYS A 303 -20.57 -8.09 17.45
N PHE A 304 -19.35 -7.57 17.63
CA PHE A 304 -18.13 -8.29 17.26
C PHE A 304 -18.11 -9.75 17.80
N LYS A 305 -18.55 -9.93 19.05
CA LYS A 305 -18.54 -11.24 19.72
C LYS A 305 -19.59 -12.24 19.21
N ASP A 306 -20.54 -11.79 18.40
CA ASP A 306 -21.55 -12.64 17.80
C ASP A 306 -21.02 -13.43 16.59
N TYR A 307 -19.81 -13.08 16.13
CA TYR A 307 -19.16 -13.68 14.96
C TYR A 307 -18.06 -14.66 15.35
N ASP A 308 -17.97 -15.76 14.59
CA ASP A 308 -16.89 -16.74 14.73
C ASP A 308 -15.63 -16.26 13.99
N THR A 309 -14.64 -15.79 14.75
CA THR A 309 -13.32 -15.40 14.26
C THR A 309 -12.23 -16.45 14.55
N SER A 310 -12.60 -17.65 15.04
CA SER A 310 -11.67 -18.69 15.49
C SER A 310 -10.79 -19.28 14.37
N SER A 311 -11.15 -19.07 13.10
CA SER A 311 -10.33 -19.48 11.95
C SER A 311 -9.04 -18.67 11.82
N ILE A 312 -8.98 -17.46 12.40
CA ILE A 312 -7.83 -16.57 12.23
C ILE A 312 -6.66 -17.05 13.10
N ARG A 313 -5.50 -17.26 12.47
CA ARG A 313 -4.23 -17.59 13.11
C ARG A 313 -3.25 -16.40 13.18
N LEU A 314 -3.47 -15.36 12.36
CA LEU A 314 -2.57 -14.22 12.23
C LEU A 314 -3.34 -12.94 11.92
N TYR A 315 -3.10 -11.91 12.71
CA TYR A 315 -3.51 -10.53 12.43
C TYR A 315 -2.27 -9.70 12.11
N THR A 316 -2.28 -8.96 11.01
CA THR A 316 -1.18 -8.06 10.65
C THR A 316 -1.67 -6.63 10.41
N SER A 317 -0.85 -5.66 10.75
CA SER A 317 -1.10 -4.24 10.51
C SER A 317 0.11 -3.56 9.90
N GLY A 318 -0.16 -2.54 9.10
CA GLY A 318 0.88 -1.70 8.52
C GLY A 318 0.29 -0.42 7.95
N GLY A 319 1.18 0.43 7.44
CA GLY A 319 0.76 1.65 6.76
C GLY A 319 0.52 2.85 7.68
N ASP A 320 0.24 2.64 8.96
CA ASP A 320 0.17 3.66 10.01
C ASP A 320 0.51 3.02 11.35
N ALA A 321 0.84 3.80 12.39
CA ALA A 321 1.15 3.29 13.72
C ALA A 321 -0.08 2.65 14.38
N LEU A 322 0.08 1.45 14.91
CA LEU A 322 -0.99 0.71 15.56
C LEU A 322 -1.34 1.28 16.94
N GLY A 323 -0.31 1.59 17.72
CA GLY A 323 -0.38 2.02 19.11
C GLY A 323 -0.55 0.86 20.10
N SER A 324 0.14 0.97 21.24
CA SER A 324 0.14 -0.05 22.31
C SER A 324 -1.24 -0.34 22.89
N ASP A 325 -2.09 0.68 22.99
CA ASP A 325 -3.45 0.55 23.52
C ASP A 325 -4.33 -0.29 22.58
N THR A 326 -4.23 -0.05 21.25
CA THR A 326 -4.95 -0.84 20.24
C THR A 326 -4.50 -2.30 20.25
N LEU A 327 -3.16 -2.53 20.30
CA LEU A 327 -2.59 -3.87 20.38
C LEU A 327 -3.09 -4.64 21.61
N SER A 328 -3.05 -3.99 22.79
CA SER A 328 -3.46 -4.58 24.07
C SER A 328 -4.95 -4.88 24.10
N ALA A 329 -5.79 -3.94 23.66
CA ALA A 329 -7.23 -4.12 23.60
C ALA A 329 -7.64 -5.21 22.62
N TRP A 330 -6.98 -5.30 21.46
CA TRP A 330 -7.21 -6.35 20.47
C TRP A 330 -6.85 -7.73 21.00
N LYS A 331 -5.67 -7.88 21.61
CA LYS A 331 -5.23 -9.15 22.23
C LYS A 331 -6.19 -9.60 23.32
N LYS A 332 -6.71 -8.67 24.12
CA LYS A 332 -7.74 -8.96 25.14
C LYS A 332 -9.07 -9.40 24.52
N LEU A 333 -9.45 -8.83 23.37
CA LEU A 333 -10.71 -9.12 22.70
C LEU A 333 -10.70 -10.49 21.99
N THR A 334 -9.59 -10.81 21.28
CA THR A 334 -9.50 -11.97 20.36
C THR A 334 -8.61 -13.11 20.87
N GLY A 335 -7.76 -12.86 21.86
CA GLY A 335 -6.76 -13.80 22.35
C GLY A 335 -5.46 -13.81 21.52
N LEU A 336 -5.42 -13.16 20.35
CA LEU A 336 -4.26 -13.07 19.47
C LEU A 336 -3.79 -11.63 19.30
N PRO A 337 -2.47 -11.39 19.22
CA PRO A 337 -1.94 -10.07 18.95
C PRO A 337 -2.07 -9.67 17.47
N ILE A 338 -1.95 -8.37 17.20
CA ILE A 338 -1.70 -7.84 15.86
C ILE A 338 -0.18 -7.69 15.68
N TRP A 339 0.34 -8.18 14.56
CA TRP A 339 1.74 -8.08 14.21
C TRP A 339 1.94 -6.92 13.25
N GLU A 340 2.60 -5.88 13.73
CA GLU A 340 2.85 -4.67 12.98
C GLU A 340 4.13 -4.79 12.14
N GLY A 341 4.15 -4.11 10.99
CA GLY A 341 5.32 -3.99 10.13
C GLY A 341 5.29 -2.70 9.33
N LEU A 342 6.46 -2.28 8.87
CA LEU A 342 6.62 -1.13 7.98
C LEU A 342 6.98 -1.60 6.57
N GLY A 343 6.41 -0.92 5.60
CA GLY A 343 6.75 -1.04 4.20
C GLY A 343 6.34 0.22 3.44
N GLY A 344 6.60 0.23 2.16
CA GLY A 344 6.27 1.37 1.31
C GLY A 344 6.15 0.97 -0.15
N THR A 345 5.59 1.86 -0.95
CA THR A 345 5.45 1.64 -2.40
C THR A 345 6.80 1.45 -3.05
N GLU A 346 7.81 2.18 -2.60
CA GLU A 346 9.18 2.12 -3.09
C GLU A 346 9.85 0.78 -2.81
N MET A 347 9.42 0.08 -1.75
CA MET A 347 9.94 -1.23 -1.36
C MET A 347 9.00 -2.37 -1.74
N LEU A 348 7.97 -2.10 -2.49
CA LEU A 348 6.89 -2.99 -2.92
C LEU A 348 5.99 -3.44 -1.76
N HIS A 349 6.54 -3.92 -0.65
CA HIS A 349 5.78 -4.40 0.50
C HIS A 349 6.52 -4.16 1.83
N LEU A 350 6.52 -5.14 2.76
CA LEU A 350 7.09 -5.02 4.11
C LEU A 350 8.61 -5.18 4.10
N VAL A 351 9.30 -4.30 4.79
CA VAL A 351 10.76 -4.37 5.01
C VAL A 351 11.11 -4.67 6.48
N THR A 352 10.17 -4.39 7.39
CA THR A 352 10.28 -4.78 8.81
C THR A 352 9.03 -5.48 9.27
N SER A 353 9.13 -6.30 10.32
CA SER A 353 7.97 -6.92 10.96
C SER A 353 8.24 -7.31 12.41
N ASN A 354 7.22 -7.15 13.24
CA ASN A 354 7.19 -7.69 14.59
C ASN A 354 7.20 -9.23 14.64
N THR A 355 6.86 -9.91 13.53
CA THR A 355 6.95 -11.38 13.44
C THR A 355 8.38 -11.91 13.59
N MET A 356 9.39 -11.02 13.53
CA MET A 356 10.78 -11.34 13.83
C MET A 356 11.06 -11.45 15.35
N ASN A 357 10.10 -11.14 16.19
CA ASN A 357 10.12 -11.32 17.63
C ASN A 357 9.31 -12.56 18.04
N SER A 358 9.51 -13.07 19.26
CA SER A 358 8.67 -14.13 19.85
C SER A 358 7.29 -13.61 20.26
N GLU A 359 7.19 -12.33 20.62
CA GLU A 359 5.97 -11.59 20.95
C GLU A 359 6.05 -10.21 20.31
N PRO A 360 4.91 -9.62 19.89
CA PRO A 360 4.92 -8.25 19.37
C PRO A 360 5.39 -7.28 20.43
N MET A 361 6.37 -6.46 20.07
CA MET A 361 6.82 -5.37 20.93
C MET A 361 5.90 -4.17 20.72
N PRO A 362 5.23 -3.67 21.76
CA PRO A 362 4.37 -2.49 21.64
C PRO A 362 5.11 -1.29 21.05
N ASP A 363 4.41 -0.52 20.20
CA ASP A 363 4.89 0.69 19.52
C ASP A 363 6.08 0.48 18.57
N SER A 364 6.53 -0.77 18.40
CA SER A 364 7.59 -1.13 17.46
C SER A 364 7.04 -1.60 16.13
N ILE A 365 7.65 -1.18 15.05
CA ILE A 365 7.44 -1.73 13.69
C ILE A 365 8.23 -3.01 13.45
N GLY A 366 8.78 -3.60 14.51
CA GLY A 366 9.55 -4.84 14.49
C GLY A 366 11.01 -4.66 14.11
N LYS A 367 11.59 -5.72 13.56
CA LYS A 367 12.98 -5.77 13.06
C LYS A 367 12.99 -5.86 11.55
N ALA A 368 14.12 -5.55 10.93
CA ALA A 368 14.37 -5.81 9.53
C ALA A 368 14.11 -7.28 9.18
N LEU A 369 13.50 -7.51 8.03
CA LEU A 369 13.35 -8.87 7.49
C LEU A 369 14.73 -9.43 7.08
N PRO A 370 14.94 -10.76 7.13
CA PRO A 370 16.19 -11.38 6.66
C PRO A 370 16.49 -10.96 5.21
N GLY A 371 17.72 -10.44 4.97
CA GLY A 371 18.11 -9.91 3.66
C GLY A 371 17.71 -8.47 3.40
N VAL A 372 17.13 -7.78 4.38
CA VAL A 372 16.98 -6.33 4.41
C VAL A 372 17.97 -5.75 5.41
N GLU A 373 18.82 -4.84 4.96
CA GLU A 373 19.71 -4.06 5.83
C GLU A 373 19.04 -2.74 6.18
N VAL A 374 18.99 -2.40 7.46
CA VAL A 374 18.43 -1.13 7.95
C VAL A 374 19.48 -0.41 8.78
N ARG A 375 19.65 0.89 8.51
CA ARG A 375 20.42 1.82 9.33
C ARG A 375 19.53 2.97 9.77
N VAL A 376 19.83 3.53 10.93
CA VAL A 376 19.26 4.81 11.38
C VAL A 376 20.40 5.82 11.36
N VAL A 377 20.27 6.86 10.55
CA VAL A 377 21.37 7.82 10.31
C VAL A 377 20.99 9.24 10.71
N ASP A 378 22.00 9.99 11.15
CA ASP A 378 21.88 11.43 11.39
C ASP A 378 21.93 12.23 10.07
N PRO A 379 21.78 13.58 10.09
CA PRO A 379 21.86 14.40 8.87
C PRO A 379 23.24 14.34 8.17
N GLU A 380 24.29 13.99 8.88
CA GLU A 380 25.67 13.84 8.41
C GLU A 380 25.95 12.42 7.90
N TRP A 381 24.92 11.53 7.88
CA TRP A 381 25.00 10.12 7.47
C TRP A 381 25.84 9.20 8.39
N ASN A 382 26.09 9.60 9.63
CA ASN A 382 26.63 8.72 10.64
C ASN A 382 25.52 7.83 11.23
N ASP A 383 25.86 6.61 11.66
CA ASP A 383 24.94 5.76 12.39
C ASP A 383 24.55 6.41 13.72
N CYS A 384 23.25 6.44 14.00
CA CYS A 384 22.74 6.89 15.29
C CYS A 384 23.02 5.86 16.38
N GLU A 385 23.28 6.35 17.59
CA GLU A 385 23.33 5.51 18.78
C GLU A 385 21.95 4.88 19.06
N PRO A 386 21.89 3.75 19.79
CA PRO A 386 20.62 3.20 20.24
C PRO A 386 19.73 4.26 20.92
N ASP A 387 18.42 4.20 20.65
CA ASP A 387 17.39 5.15 21.11
C ASP A 387 17.53 6.59 20.54
N GLN A 388 18.54 6.87 19.73
CA GLN A 388 18.65 8.16 19.03
C GLN A 388 17.78 8.21 17.78
N VAL A 389 16.96 9.26 17.64
CA VAL A 389 16.09 9.47 16.48
C VAL A 389 16.89 9.94 15.27
N GLY A 390 16.77 9.22 14.16
CA GLY A 390 17.39 9.53 12.88
C GLY A 390 16.50 9.16 11.69
N SER A 391 17.05 9.31 10.49
CA SER A 391 16.41 8.89 9.25
C SER A 391 16.59 7.39 9.04
N MET A 392 15.52 6.67 8.71
CA MET A 392 15.60 5.27 8.32
C MET A 392 16.09 5.16 6.88
N VAL A 393 17.19 4.46 6.69
CA VAL A 393 17.71 4.11 5.36
C VAL A 393 17.88 2.59 5.28
N LEU A 394 17.66 2.05 4.07
CA LEU A 394 17.66 0.60 3.92
C LEU A 394 18.11 0.12 2.53
N LYS A 395 18.58 -1.12 2.47
CA LYS A 395 18.79 -1.91 1.25
C LYS A 395 18.01 -3.20 1.35
N GLY A 396 17.46 -3.66 0.23
CA GLY A 396 16.67 -4.90 0.17
C GLY A 396 16.53 -5.40 -1.24
N PRO A 397 15.67 -6.41 -1.48
CA PRO A 397 15.42 -6.94 -2.81
C PRO A 397 14.79 -5.93 -3.77
N SER A 398 14.00 -4.99 -3.22
CA SER A 398 13.35 -3.90 -3.95
C SER A 398 13.90 -2.54 -3.54
N GLY A 399 13.56 -1.49 -4.28
CA GLY A 399 14.02 -0.14 -3.93
C GLY A 399 13.40 0.96 -4.77
N SER A 400 13.62 2.19 -4.34
CA SER A 400 13.11 3.40 -4.97
C SER A 400 13.66 3.56 -6.37
N LEU A 401 12.86 3.27 -7.38
CA LEU A 401 13.20 3.53 -8.77
C LEU A 401 12.02 4.26 -9.43
N TYR A 402 12.17 5.57 -9.58
CA TYR A 402 11.09 6.41 -10.08
C TYR A 402 11.06 6.44 -11.60
N TRP A 403 9.84 6.35 -12.15
CA TRP A 403 9.55 6.53 -13.55
C TRP A 403 9.60 8.02 -13.92
N LYS A 404 10.08 8.33 -15.12
CA LYS A 404 10.23 9.69 -15.62
C LYS A 404 8.92 10.50 -15.48
N PRO A 405 8.93 11.69 -14.86
CA PRO A 405 7.84 12.64 -14.99
C PRO A 405 7.77 13.13 -16.45
N TYR A 406 6.56 13.21 -16.96
CA TYR A 406 6.20 13.49 -18.36
C TYR A 406 6.92 14.68 -19.02
N GLU A 407 7.38 15.68 -18.25
CA GLU A 407 7.94 16.91 -18.83
C GLU A 407 9.33 17.31 -18.28
N ASP A 408 9.90 16.61 -17.29
CA ASP A 408 11.02 17.17 -16.54
C ASP A 408 11.99 16.13 -15.97
N ASN A 409 13.10 15.92 -16.69
CA ASN A 409 14.21 15.08 -16.22
C ASN A 409 14.82 15.58 -14.91
N GLU A 410 14.79 16.89 -14.64
CA GLU A 410 15.34 17.44 -13.39
C GLU A 410 14.50 17.02 -12.20
N LYS A 411 13.16 16.99 -12.34
CA LYS A 411 12.27 16.50 -11.28
C LYS A 411 12.47 15.01 -11.00
N LEU A 412 12.70 14.19 -12.05
CA LEU A 412 13.03 12.78 -11.88
C LEU A 412 14.32 12.63 -11.06
N ILE A 413 15.39 13.28 -11.51
CA ILE A 413 16.70 13.21 -10.87
C ILE A 413 16.62 13.73 -9.43
N LYS A 414 15.92 14.83 -9.18
CA LYS A 414 15.71 15.37 -7.84
C LYS A 414 14.94 14.41 -6.94
N SER A 415 13.89 13.77 -7.46
CA SER A 415 13.10 12.79 -6.71
C SER A 415 13.92 11.55 -6.42
N GLN A 416 14.67 11.05 -7.41
CA GLN A 416 15.54 9.89 -7.26
C GLN A 416 16.66 10.15 -6.25
N LYS A 417 17.34 11.28 -6.33
CA LYS A 417 18.37 11.68 -5.35
C LYS A 417 17.83 11.89 -3.93
N LYS A 418 16.55 12.21 -3.79
CA LYS A 418 15.90 12.25 -2.48
C LYS A 418 15.54 10.85 -1.97
N GLY A 419 15.13 9.95 -2.87
CA GLY A 419 14.73 8.58 -2.52
C GLY A 419 15.89 7.59 -2.38
N VAL A 420 17.04 7.90 -3.00
CA VAL A 420 18.25 7.04 -2.97
C VAL A 420 19.49 7.88 -2.77
N VAL A 421 20.26 7.56 -1.74
CA VAL A 421 21.53 8.23 -1.42
C VAL A 421 22.60 7.16 -1.20
N ASN A 422 23.67 7.20 -1.97
CA ASN A 422 24.76 6.23 -1.90
C ASN A 422 24.29 4.76 -1.98
N GLY A 423 23.31 4.47 -2.83
CA GLY A 423 22.73 3.13 -2.99
C GLY A 423 21.70 2.74 -1.90
N TRP A 424 21.54 3.53 -0.85
CA TRP A 424 20.55 3.31 0.20
C TRP A 424 19.21 3.97 -0.12
N ASN A 425 18.12 3.23 0.05
CA ASN A 425 16.77 3.78 -0.03
C ASN A 425 16.48 4.64 1.20
N GLN A 426 15.95 5.83 0.98
CA GLN A 426 15.48 6.75 2.00
C GLN A 426 13.95 6.88 1.89
N MET A 427 13.25 6.23 2.80
CA MET A 427 11.78 6.19 2.77
C MET A 427 11.12 7.46 3.33
N GLY A 428 11.90 8.28 4.02
CA GLY A 428 11.43 9.52 4.65
C GLY A 428 10.73 9.28 6.00
N GLU A 429 11.06 8.18 6.68
CA GLU A 429 10.63 7.87 8.03
C GLU A 429 11.72 8.24 9.04
N ALA A 430 11.34 8.99 10.08
CA ALA A 430 12.13 9.20 11.25
C ALA A 430 11.84 8.09 12.27
N VAL A 431 12.88 7.41 12.71
CA VAL A 431 12.80 6.25 13.60
C VAL A 431 13.92 6.30 14.64
N PHE A 432 13.82 5.49 15.67
CA PHE A 432 14.98 5.07 16.45
C PHE A 432 15.05 3.54 16.52
N MET A 433 16.23 3.01 16.75
CA MET A 433 16.45 1.57 16.87
C MET A 433 17.07 1.26 18.22
N LYS A 434 16.59 0.21 18.89
CA LYS A 434 17.17 -0.28 20.15
C LYS A 434 18.32 -1.25 19.88
N GLU A 435 19.16 -1.49 20.88
CA GLU A 435 20.28 -2.46 20.82
C GLU A 435 19.84 -3.85 20.33
N ASN A 436 18.60 -4.27 20.64
CA ASN A 436 18.06 -5.56 20.24
C ASN A 436 17.56 -5.59 18.78
N GLY A 437 17.74 -4.52 18.01
CA GLY A 437 17.36 -4.38 16.62
C GLY A 437 15.87 -4.06 16.37
N ASN A 438 15.06 -3.84 17.42
CA ASN A 438 13.69 -3.37 17.24
C ASN A 438 13.68 -1.89 16.87
N ILE A 439 12.86 -1.56 15.86
CA ILE A 439 12.74 -0.23 15.27
C ILE A 439 11.40 0.37 15.72
N PHE A 440 11.44 1.65 16.06
CA PHE A 440 10.30 2.42 16.54
C PHE A 440 10.06 3.61 15.62
N PHE A 441 8.85 3.67 15.07
CA PHE A 441 8.44 4.77 14.23
C PHE A 441 8.12 6.01 15.07
N VAL A 442 8.67 7.16 14.69
CA VAL A 442 8.43 8.44 15.35
C VAL A 442 7.49 9.31 14.51
N SER A 443 7.83 9.52 13.26
CA SER A 443 7.00 10.26 12.29
C SER A 443 7.56 10.12 10.88
N ARG A 444 6.82 10.64 9.88
CA ARG A 444 7.45 10.98 8.61
C ARG A 444 8.33 12.22 8.79
N GLU A 445 9.49 12.24 8.14
CA GLU A 445 10.41 13.40 8.19
C GLU A 445 9.74 14.72 7.78
N ASP A 446 8.84 14.65 6.77
CA ASP A 446 8.07 15.80 6.28
C ASP A 446 7.01 16.26 7.29
N ASP A 447 6.60 15.43 8.23
CA ASP A 447 5.60 15.72 9.27
C ASP A 447 6.23 16.10 10.60
N MET A 448 7.52 15.78 10.81
CA MET A 448 8.24 16.10 12.03
C MET A 448 8.17 17.59 12.37
N ILE A 449 7.68 17.90 13.56
CA ILE A 449 7.58 19.27 14.06
C ILE A 449 8.90 19.65 14.71
N LYS A 450 9.52 20.72 14.21
CA LYS A 450 10.80 21.25 14.72
C LYS A 450 10.55 22.50 15.56
N SER A 451 10.37 22.33 16.88
CA SER A 451 10.05 23.41 17.81
C SER A 451 11.17 23.65 18.80
N SER A 452 11.78 24.83 18.78
CA SER A 452 12.86 25.23 19.72
C SER A 452 13.99 24.19 19.84
N GLY A 453 14.37 23.56 18.71
CA GLY A 453 15.40 22.51 18.66
C GLY A 453 14.90 21.08 18.98
N TYR A 454 13.69 20.94 19.51
CA TYR A 454 13.08 19.63 19.71
C TYR A 454 12.47 19.09 18.43
N ARG A 455 12.53 17.75 18.26
CA ARG A 455 11.83 17.01 17.22
C ARG A 455 10.61 16.33 17.85
N ILE A 456 9.41 16.70 17.39
CA ILE A 456 8.13 16.22 17.94
C ILE A 456 7.44 15.43 16.84
N GLY A 457 7.16 14.16 17.10
CA GLY A 457 6.34 13.33 16.23
C GLY A 457 4.86 13.69 16.39
N PRO A 458 4.14 14.05 15.33
CA PRO A 458 2.71 14.36 15.45
C PRO A 458 1.89 13.22 16.05
N ALA A 459 2.18 11.98 15.64
CA ALA A 459 1.42 10.79 16.04
C ALA A 459 1.37 10.57 17.55
N GLU A 460 2.46 10.80 18.26
CA GLU A 460 2.50 10.66 19.73
C GLU A 460 1.62 11.67 20.47
N VAL A 461 1.49 12.87 19.89
CA VAL A 461 0.61 13.91 20.44
C VAL A 461 -0.85 13.63 20.09
N GLU A 462 -1.12 13.14 18.88
CA GLU A 462 -2.45 12.71 18.43
C GLU A 462 -2.98 11.57 19.30
N GLU A 463 -2.16 10.54 19.55
CA GLU A 463 -2.51 9.41 20.40
C GLU A 463 -2.81 9.85 21.85
N ALA A 464 -2.04 10.77 22.38
CA ALA A 464 -2.30 11.32 23.72
C ALA A 464 -3.59 12.15 23.76
N LEU A 465 -3.88 12.94 22.72
CA LEU A 465 -5.12 13.71 22.58
C LEU A 465 -6.35 12.80 22.50
N GLU A 466 -6.27 11.70 21.74
CA GLU A 466 -7.37 10.74 21.56
C GLU A 466 -7.69 9.95 22.85
N LYS A 467 -6.83 9.97 23.87
CA LYS A 467 -7.11 9.44 25.21
C LYS A 467 -8.07 10.33 26.02
N HIS A 468 -8.22 11.59 25.63
CA HIS A 468 -9.15 12.50 26.31
C HIS A 468 -10.60 12.06 26.07
N PRO A 469 -11.45 12.00 27.13
CA PRO A 469 -12.80 11.43 27.03
C PRO A 469 -13.71 12.11 26.01
N ASP A 470 -13.49 13.38 25.72
CA ASP A 470 -14.34 14.21 24.84
C ASP A 470 -13.77 14.42 23.43
N ILE A 471 -12.60 13.86 23.11
CA ILE A 471 -11.99 13.93 21.78
C ILE A 471 -12.25 12.61 21.05
N THR A 472 -12.75 12.71 19.81
CA THR A 472 -13.03 11.55 18.96
C THR A 472 -11.86 11.25 18.03
N GLU A 473 -11.26 12.31 17.45
CA GLU A 473 -10.11 12.25 16.55
C GLU A 473 -9.23 13.48 16.74
N ALA A 474 -7.94 13.30 16.56
CA ALA A 474 -6.97 14.38 16.60
C ALA A 474 -6.04 14.35 15.38
N GLY A 475 -5.68 15.53 14.88
CA GLY A 475 -4.64 15.74 13.87
C GLY A 475 -3.68 16.81 14.35
N VAL A 476 -2.38 16.56 14.24
CA VAL A 476 -1.35 17.46 14.75
C VAL A 476 -0.36 17.84 13.66
N VAL A 477 -0.06 19.13 13.54
CA VAL A 477 0.92 19.64 12.58
C VAL A 477 1.80 20.73 13.21
N GLY A 478 2.98 20.92 12.62
CA GLY A 478 3.81 22.11 12.89
C GLY A 478 3.31 23.29 12.07
N VAL A 479 3.08 24.42 12.74
CA VAL A 479 2.83 25.69 12.08
C VAL A 479 3.97 26.67 12.36
N PRO A 480 4.33 27.56 11.41
CA PRO A 480 5.42 28.51 11.59
C PRO A 480 5.23 29.40 12.84
N ASP A 481 6.33 29.62 13.56
CA ASP A 481 6.38 30.50 14.71
C ASP A 481 7.71 31.30 14.68
N PRO A 482 7.68 32.63 14.85
CA PRO A 482 8.88 33.45 14.69
C PRO A 482 9.97 33.18 15.74
N ASP A 483 9.60 32.73 16.95
CA ASP A 483 10.55 32.52 18.05
C ASP A 483 11.02 31.07 18.16
N LYS A 484 10.18 30.12 17.75
CA LYS A 484 10.39 28.68 17.96
C LYS A 484 10.66 27.89 16.68
N GLY A 485 10.62 28.58 15.51
CA GLY A 485 10.63 27.95 14.21
C GLY A 485 9.26 27.34 13.86
N GLN A 486 8.78 26.44 14.69
CA GLN A 486 7.42 25.90 14.61
C GLN A 486 6.82 25.74 16.01
N ILE A 487 5.47 25.79 16.08
CA ILE A 487 4.70 25.35 17.23
C ILE A 487 3.78 24.21 16.84
N THR A 488 3.46 23.36 17.80
CA THR A 488 2.48 22.28 17.63
C THR A 488 1.07 22.86 17.62
N LYS A 489 0.30 22.61 16.54
CA LYS A 489 -1.12 22.94 16.42
C LYS A 489 -1.94 21.67 16.34
N ALA A 490 -2.96 21.53 17.20
CA ALA A 490 -3.90 20.44 17.20
C ALA A 490 -5.17 20.81 16.40
N PHE A 491 -5.69 19.84 15.65
CA PHE A 491 -7.01 19.86 15.03
C PHE A 491 -7.84 18.77 15.69
N LEU A 492 -8.95 19.13 16.32
CA LEU A 492 -9.71 18.24 17.16
C LEU A 492 -11.12 18.03 16.61
N VAL A 493 -11.55 16.76 16.56
CA VAL A 493 -12.95 16.38 16.38
C VAL A 493 -13.48 15.99 17.75
N LEU A 494 -14.49 16.69 18.22
CA LEU A 494 -15.08 16.51 19.55
C LEU A 494 -16.28 15.54 19.50
N LYS A 495 -16.64 14.97 20.63
CA LYS A 495 -17.89 14.23 20.75
C LYS A 495 -19.09 15.15 20.58
N GLU A 496 -20.20 14.55 20.15
CA GLU A 496 -21.48 15.26 20.01
C GLU A 496 -21.89 15.91 21.34
N GLY A 497 -22.25 17.20 21.28
CA GLY A 497 -22.64 17.99 22.44
C GLY A 497 -21.50 18.62 23.24
N VAL A 498 -20.23 18.38 22.86
CA VAL A 498 -19.06 19.05 23.46
C VAL A 498 -18.73 20.31 22.67
N GLU A 499 -18.65 21.45 23.34
CA GLU A 499 -18.29 22.73 22.74
C GLU A 499 -16.78 22.99 22.88
N GLY A 500 -16.11 23.25 21.75
CA GLY A 500 -14.70 23.58 21.71
C GLY A 500 -14.48 25.09 21.91
N ASN A 501 -13.82 25.44 23.02
CA ASN A 501 -13.46 26.81 23.36
C ASN A 501 -12.07 26.84 24.04
N ASP A 502 -11.61 28.04 24.42
CA ASP A 502 -10.28 28.23 25.04
C ASP A 502 -10.20 27.50 26.41
N GLU A 503 -11.27 27.50 27.21
CA GLU A 503 -11.30 26.82 28.50
C GLU A 503 -11.18 25.30 28.34
N PHE A 504 -11.90 24.73 27.38
CA PHE A 504 -11.77 23.32 27.01
C PHE A 504 -10.32 22.99 26.59
N PHE A 505 -9.71 23.85 25.76
CA PHE A 505 -8.34 23.61 25.31
C PHE A 505 -7.31 23.69 26.44
N GLU A 506 -7.48 24.60 27.40
CA GLU A 506 -6.62 24.63 28.59
C GLU A 506 -6.76 23.32 29.41
N GLY A 507 -7.99 22.81 29.58
CA GLY A 507 -8.23 21.52 30.22
C GLY A 507 -7.56 20.37 29.49
N VAL A 508 -7.62 20.35 28.15
CA VAL A 508 -6.92 19.35 27.32
C VAL A 508 -5.41 19.44 27.51
N LYS A 509 -4.82 20.63 27.60
CA LYS A 509 -3.37 20.80 27.86
C LYS A 509 -2.97 20.28 29.25
N GLU A 510 -3.78 20.51 30.28
CA GLU A 510 -3.54 19.96 31.62
C GLU A 510 -3.59 18.42 31.59
N PHE A 511 -4.60 17.84 30.93
CA PHE A 511 -4.69 16.39 30.72
C PHE A 511 -3.45 15.82 30.00
N LEU A 512 -2.99 16.49 28.95
CA LEU A 512 -1.84 16.05 28.18
C LEU A 512 -0.51 16.05 28.96
N LYS A 513 -0.38 16.86 30.02
CA LYS A 513 0.85 16.89 30.87
C LYS A 513 1.12 15.54 31.54
N GLU A 514 0.09 14.73 31.73
CA GLU A 514 0.22 13.38 32.29
C GLU A 514 0.64 12.35 31.25
N HIS A 515 0.55 12.67 29.95
CA HIS A 515 0.75 11.73 28.85
C HIS A 515 1.94 12.04 27.96
N VAL A 516 2.34 13.32 27.83
CA VAL A 516 3.46 13.74 26.99
C VAL A 516 4.32 14.80 27.67
N ALA A 517 5.57 14.92 27.25
CA ALA A 517 6.48 15.96 27.75
C ALA A 517 5.94 17.38 27.43
N ILE A 518 6.20 18.32 28.32
CA ILE A 518 5.67 19.71 28.25
C ILE A 518 5.99 20.41 26.91
N TYR A 519 7.18 20.15 26.33
CA TYR A 519 7.56 20.75 25.06
C TYR A 519 6.73 20.25 23.86
N LYS A 520 6.03 19.13 23.99
CA LYS A 520 5.16 18.52 22.97
C LYS A 520 3.74 19.07 22.99
N LEU A 521 3.34 19.75 24.07
CA LEU A 521 1.99 20.27 24.24
C LEU A 521 1.59 21.19 23.07
N PRO A 522 0.37 21.03 22.50
CA PRO A 522 -0.14 21.94 21.50
C PRO A 522 -0.25 23.36 22.03
N ARG A 523 0.18 24.33 21.21
CA ARG A 523 0.12 25.77 21.53
C ARG A 523 -1.00 26.48 20.81
N ALA A 524 -1.61 25.81 19.83
CA ALA A 524 -2.77 26.29 19.10
C ALA A 524 -3.73 25.11 18.84
N VAL A 525 -5.00 25.43 18.72
CA VAL A 525 -6.06 24.46 18.43
C VAL A 525 -6.99 24.99 17.34
N GLU A 526 -7.58 24.07 16.60
CA GLU A 526 -8.70 24.31 15.70
C GLU A 526 -9.67 23.14 15.80
N TYR A 527 -10.97 23.41 15.87
CA TYR A 527 -12.01 22.40 15.95
C TYR A 527 -12.57 22.10 14.56
N LYS A 528 -12.80 20.84 14.25
CA LYS A 528 -13.28 20.35 12.96
C LYS A 528 -14.41 19.36 13.15
N ASP A 529 -15.32 19.28 12.17
CA ASP A 529 -16.35 18.25 12.12
C ASP A 529 -15.74 16.90 11.69
N GLU A 530 -14.74 16.94 10.79
CA GLU A 530 -14.00 15.77 10.31
C GLU A 530 -12.56 16.13 9.93
N LEU A 531 -11.66 15.15 9.98
CA LEU A 531 -10.27 15.31 9.54
C LEU A 531 -10.07 14.78 8.12
N PRO A 532 -9.24 15.46 7.29
CA PRO A 532 -8.95 15.03 5.92
C PRO A 532 -8.17 13.72 5.92
N ARG A 533 -8.62 12.73 5.12
CA ARG A 533 -8.01 11.41 5.03
C ARG A 533 -7.72 10.98 3.61
N THR A 534 -6.74 10.11 3.45
CA THR A 534 -6.49 9.40 2.18
C THR A 534 -7.59 8.36 1.94
N PRO A 535 -7.69 7.83 0.71
CA PRO A 535 -8.57 6.69 0.40
C PRO A 535 -8.35 5.46 1.30
N THR A 536 -7.14 5.32 1.81
CA THR A 536 -6.76 4.24 2.74
C THR A 536 -7.02 4.59 4.21
N GLY A 537 -7.62 5.75 4.51
CA GLY A 537 -7.96 6.17 5.86
C GLY A 537 -6.83 6.88 6.62
N LYS A 538 -5.66 7.11 6.02
CA LYS A 538 -4.56 7.87 6.65
C LYS A 538 -4.87 9.35 6.73
N LEU A 539 -4.50 9.98 7.84
CA LEU A 539 -4.62 11.43 8.02
C LEU A 539 -3.76 12.21 7.00
N LEU A 540 -4.40 13.14 6.29
CA LEU A 540 -3.74 14.04 5.34
C LEU A 540 -3.26 15.32 6.03
N ARG A 541 -2.19 15.23 6.84
CA ARG A 541 -1.65 16.38 7.60
C ARG A 541 -1.29 17.58 6.74
N ARG A 542 -0.94 17.37 5.45
CA ARG A 542 -0.68 18.47 4.51
C ARG A 542 -1.86 19.42 4.33
N HIS A 543 -3.11 18.91 4.43
CA HIS A 543 -4.32 19.71 4.31
C HIS A 543 -4.69 20.45 5.61
N LEU A 544 -4.02 20.11 6.72
CA LEU A 544 -4.12 20.81 8.00
C LEU A 544 -3.08 21.93 8.15
N ARG A 545 -2.05 21.95 7.30
CA ARG A 545 -1.02 22.99 7.33
C ARG A 545 -1.50 24.26 6.62
N PRO A 546 -1.07 25.45 7.07
CA PRO A 546 -1.34 26.68 6.33
C PRO A 546 -0.73 26.58 4.92
N PRO A 547 -1.36 27.18 3.91
CA PRO A 547 -0.77 27.24 2.57
C PRO A 547 0.61 27.91 2.63
N LYS A 548 1.56 27.38 1.84
CA LYS A 548 2.93 27.91 1.75
C LYS A 548 2.96 29.24 1.04
#